data_df085018ff33990d1fb04eaa6f297ad5
#
_entry.id   df085018ff33990d1fb04eaa6f297ad5
#
_cell.length_a   1.000
_cell.length_b   1.000
_cell.length_c   1.000
_cell.angle_alpha   90.00
_cell.angle_beta   90.00
_cell.angle_gamma   90.00
#
_symmetry.space_group_name_H-M   'P 1'
#
loop_
_entity.id
_entity.type
_entity.pdbx_description
1 polymer ?
#
loop_
_entity_poly.entity_id
_entity_poly.type
_entity_poly.pdbx_seq_one_letter_code
_entity_poly.pdbx_strand_id
1 'polypeptide(L)'
;MTKYKNNIAIIGGSGFLGNSLVKLLEKRNLNYVACDISVPENTKHAINLDVESETSLNQLEGTKILINLAAEHHDNVFPVSRYDDVNVEGARKICDAARRLNIKQIIFTSSVAVYGFAPPETDETGEINYFNDYGRTKFLAENIYKEWFLEDPESRSLTIVRPTVIFGE
;
A
#
# COMPACT_ATOMS: atom_id res chain seq x y z
N MET A 1 1.29 25.30 -8.37
CA MET A 1 -0.15 24.88 -8.48
C MET A 1 -0.17 23.37 -8.54
N THR A 2 -0.61 22.71 -7.49
CA THR A 2 -0.72 21.24 -7.42
C THR A 2 -1.73 20.76 -8.46
N LYS A 3 -1.26 19.94 -9.40
CA LYS A 3 -2.01 19.50 -10.57
C LYS A 3 -3.20 18.59 -10.22
N TYR A 4 -3.22 18.04 -8.99
CA TYR A 4 -4.24 17.10 -8.52
C TYR A 4 -4.62 17.44 -7.06
N LYS A 5 -5.81 18.00 -6.83
CA LYS A 5 -6.43 18.06 -5.49
C LYS A 5 -7.14 16.73 -5.20
N ASN A 6 -6.39 15.65 -5.17
CA ASN A 6 -6.97 14.34 -4.91
C ASN A 6 -6.92 14.04 -3.42
N ASN A 7 -8.06 13.75 -2.84
CA ASN A 7 -8.10 13.37 -1.42
C ASN A 7 -7.54 11.97 -1.16
N ILE A 8 -7.55 11.09 -2.16
CA ILE A 8 -7.16 9.68 -2.05
C ILE A 8 -6.07 9.37 -3.09
N ALA A 9 -4.94 8.81 -2.66
CA ALA A 9 -3.95 8.22 -3.53
C ALA A 9 -3.95 6.70 -3.35
N ILE A 10 -3.92 5.95 -4.45
CA ILE A 10 -3.93 4.49 -4.48
C ILE A 10 -2.61 4.03 -5.12
N ILE A 11 -1.65 3.61 -4.32
CA ILE A 11 -0.40 3.01 -4.80
C ILE A 11 -0.68 1.55 -5.14
N GLY A 12 -0.25 1.08 -6.32
CA GLY A 12 -0.68 -0.19 -6.92
C GLY A 12 -2.06 -0.08 -7.60
N GLY A 13 -2.40 1.14 -8.05
CA GLY A 13 -3.71 1.46 -8.61
C GLY A 13 -4.05 0.78 -9.94
N SER A 14 -3.05 0.31 -10.69
CA SER A 14 -3.23 -0.44 -11.94
C SER A 14 -3.31 -1.95 -11.74
N GLY A 15 -3.03 -2.45 -10.52
CA GLY A 15 -3.12 -3.86 -10.18
C GLY A 15 -4.56 -4.37 -10.10
N PHE A 16 -4.72 -5.67 -9.85
CA PHE A 16 -6.02 -6.34 -9.78
C PHE A 16 -6.98 -5.67 -8.77
N LEU A 17 -6.52 -5.52 -7.53
CA LEU A 17 -7.31 -4.88 -6.47
C LEU A 17 -7.47 -3.37 -6.70
N GLY A 18 -6.41 -2.72 -7.20
CA GLY A 18 -6.40 -1.30 -7.53
C GLY A 18 -7.46 -0.92 -8.55
N ASN A 19 -7.55 -1.66 -9.65
CA ASN A 19 -8.57 -1.44 -10.69
C ASN A 19 -10.00 -1.58 -10.16
N SER A 20 -10.25 -2.55 -9.29
CA SER A 20 -11.56 -2.74 -8.68
C SER A 20 -11.92 -1.58 -7.74
N LEU A 21 -10.94 -1.11 -6.96
CA LEU A 21 -11.11 0.04 -6.06
C LEU A 21 -11.34 1.33 -6.85
N VAL A 22 -10.58 1.57 -7.92
CA VAL A 22 -10.74 2.74 -8.81
C VAL A 22 -12.17 2.79 -9.37
N LYS A 23 -12.67 1.69 -9.92
CA LYS A 23 -14.06 1.62 -10.42
C LYS A 23 -15.09 1.95 -9.34
N LEU A 24 -14.86 1.51 -8.10
CA LEU A 24 -15.75 1.80 -6.97
C LEU A 24 -15.73 3.28 -6.60
N LEU A 25 -14.54 3.91 -6.55
CA LEU A 25 -14.39 5.33 -6.25
C LEU A 25 -15.03 6.21 -7.32
N GLU A 26 -14.86 5.85 -8.60
CA GLU A 26 -15.54 6.52 -9.72
C GLU A 26 -17.06 6.47 -9.59
N LYS A 27 -17.61 5.28 -9.32
CA LYS A 27 -19.05 5.10 -9.10
C LYS A 27 -19.57 5.94 -7.94
N ARG A 28 -18.74 6.23 -6.96
CA ARG A 28 -19.08 7.05 -5.78
C ARG A 28 -18.73 8.53 -5.94
N ASN A 29 -18.22 8.94 -7.10
CA ASN A 29 -17.77 10.31 -7.38
C ASN A 29 -16.75 10.84 -6.35
N LEU A 30 -15.84 9.97 -5.87
CA LEU A 30 -14.78 10.35 -4.97
C LEU A 30 -13.52 10.76 -5.74
N ASN A 31 -12.86 11.80 -5.28
CA ASN A 31 -11.62 12.28 -5.90
C ASN A 31 -10.44 11.38 -5.50
N TYR A 32 -9.79 10.79 -6.49
CA TYR A 32 -8.64 9.90 -6.30
C TYR A 32 -7.56 10.16 -7.35
N VAL A 33 -6.39 9.61 -7.11
CA VAL A 33 -5.33 9.38 -8.10
C VAL A 33 -4.85 7.94 -7.98
N ALA A 34 -4.82 7.23 -9.11
CA ALA A 34 -4.21 5.91 -9.20
C ALA A 34 -2.70 6.09 -9.45
N CYS A 35 -1.88 5.44 -8.65
CA CYS A 35 -0.43 5.52 -8.70
C CYS A 35 0.14 4.13 -8.96
N ASP A 36 0.99 3.98 -9.96
CA ASP A 36 1.61 2.68 -10.28
C ASP A 36 2.92 2.87 -11.03
N ILE A 37 3.82 1.90 -10.97
CA ILE A 37 5.04 1.89 -11.80
C ILE A 37 4.74 1.71 -13.29
N SER A 38 3.59 1.15 -13.63
CA SER A 38 3.11 0.95 -14.98
C SER A 38 1.67 1.40 -15.10
N VAL A 39 1.49 2.61 -15.60
CA VAL A 39 0.15 3.18 -15.86
C VAL A 39 -0.17 3.01 -17.34
N PRO A 40 -1.31 2.36 -17.69
CA PRO A 40 -1.74 2.28 -19.08
C PRO A 40 -1.92 3.67 -19.70
N GLU A 41 -1.56 3.83 -20.98
CA GLU A 41 -1.76 5.08 -21.69
C GLU A 41 -3.23 5.51 -21.67
N ASN A 42 -3.45 6.82 -21.51
CA ASN A 42 -4.78 7.44 -21.45
C ASN A 42 -5.63 7.07 -20.22
N THR A 43 -5.04 6.49 -19.17
CA THR A 43 -5.75 6.29 -17.90
C THR A 43 -6.02 7.63 -17.23
N LYS A 44 -7.29 7.94 -17.00
CA LYS A 44 -7.68 9.17 -16.30
C LYS A 44 -7.30 9.09 -14.82
N HIS A 45 -6.89 10.21 -14.25
CA HIS A 45 -6.55 10.30 -12.83
C HIS A 45 -5.47 9.31 -12.39
N ALA A 46 -4.47 9.06 -13.25
CA ALA A 46 -3.37 8.17 -12.96
C ALA A 46 -2.01 8.87 -13.12
N ILE A 47 -1.04 8.46 -12.33
CA ILE A 47 0.34 8.92 -12.38
C ILE A 47 1.30 7.74 -12.30
N ASN A 48 2.42 7.85 -13.02
CA ASN A 48 3.52 6.90 -12.86
C ASN A 48 4.22 7.22 -11.54
N LEU A 49 4.25 6.22 -10.64
CA LEU A 49 4.83 6.37 -9.30
C LEU A 49 5.52 5.09 -8.89
N ASP A 50 6.79 5.25 -8.53
CA ASP A 50 7.65 4.20 -8.00
C ASP A 50 7.86 4.43 -6.50
N VAL A 51 7.51 3.44 -5.67
CA VAL A 51 7.68 3.48 -4.21
C VAL A 51 9.14 3.47 -3.79
N GLU A 52 10.04 3.02 -4.66
CA GLU A 52 11.48 3.01 -4.44
C GLU A 52 12.12 4.37 -4.72
N SER A 53 11.37 5.34 -5.26
CA SER A 53 11.84 6.68 -5.63
C SER A 53 11.23 7.78 -4.76
N GLU A 54 12.06 8.43 -3.94
CA GLU A 54 11.61 9.58 -3.11
C GLU A 54 11.07 10.73 -3.95
N THR A 55 11.69 11.01 -5.10
CA THR A 55 11.22 12.07 -6.01
C THR A 55 9.87 11.73 -6.61
N SER A 56 9.63 10.45 -6.90
CA SER A 56 8.34 9.96 -7.37
C SER A 56 7.25 10.15 -6.32
N LEU A 57 7.54 9.84 -5.06
CA LEU A 57 6.61 9.99 -3.94
C LEU A 57 6.22 11.44 -3.64
N ASN A 58 6.99 12.45 -4.08
CA ASN A 58 6.59 13.86 -3.96
C ASN A 58 5.33 14.21 -4.77
N GLN A 59 4.98 13.39 -5.76
CA GLN A 59 3.74 13.55 -6.53
C GLN A 59 2.48 13.33 -5.69
N LEU A 60 2.61 12.75 -4.48
CA LEU A 60 1.51 12.57 -3.52
C LEU A 60 1.13 13.86 -2.78
N GLU A 61 1.74 14.99 -3.11
CA GLU A 61 1.42 16.29 -2.49
C GLU A 61 -0.08 16.62 -2.61
N GLY A 62 -0.69 16.98 -1.49
CA GLY A 62 -2.13 17.27 -1.39
C GLY A 62 -3.02 16.06 -1.11
N THR A 63 -2.46 14.85 -1.08
CA THR A 63 -3.15 13.64 -0.65
C THR A 63 -3.49 13.71 0.84
N LYS A 64 -4.68 13.26 1.22
CA LYS A 64 -5.12 13.12 2.62
C LYS A 64 -5.13 11.68 3.08
N ILE A 65 -5.56 10.77 2.19
CA ILE A 65 -5.69 9.33 2.44
C ILE A 65 -4.78 8.62 1.45
N LEU A 66 -3.88 7.81 1.94
CA LEU A 66 -3.01 6.98 1.14
C LEU A 66 -3.42 5.52 1.31
N ILE A 67 -3.71 4.83 0.21
CA ILE A 67 -4.02 3.40 0.17
C ILE A 67 -2.85 2.71 -0.52
N ASN A 68 -2.10 1.88 0.22
CA ASN A 68 -1.00 1.12 -0.36
C ASN A 68 -1.41 -0.32 -0.64
N LEU A 69 -1.56 -0.63 -1.92
CA LEU A 69 -1.82 -1.96 -2.47
C LEU A 69 -0.59 -2.55 -3.15
N ALA A 70 0.45 -1.73 -3.37
CA ALA A 70 1.66 -2.18 -4.06
C ALA A 70 2.42 -3.19 -3.20
N ALA A 71 2.90 -4.23 -3.83
CA ALA A 71 3.76 -5.23 -3.23
C ALA A 71 4.48 -6.03 -4.32
N GLU A 72 5.69 -6.47 -4.03
CA GLU A 72 6.24 -7.63 -4.69
C GLU A 72 5.60 -8.89 -4.06
N HIS A 73 4.98 -9.74 -4.87
CA HIS A 73 4.15 -10.84 -4.37
C HIS A 73 4.24 -12.14 -5.19
N HIS A 74 5.04 -12.15 -6.26
CA HIS A 74 5.22 -13.35 -7.10
C HIS A 74 6.09 -14.38 -6.38
N ASP A 75 5.80 -15.66 -6.54
CA ASP A 75 6.53 -16.74 -5.83
C ASP A 75 7.96 -16.97 -6.35
N ASN A 76 8.28 -16.54 -7.55
CA ASN A 76 9.54 -16.78 -8.24
C ASN A 76 10.39 -15.51 -8.44
N VAL A 77 10.31 -14.58 -7.51
CA VAL A 77 11.05 -13.31 -7.57
C VAL A 77 12.55 -13.55 -7.42
N PHE A 78 13.32 -12.99 -8.34
CA PHE A 78 14.76 -13.01 -8.29
C PHE A 78 15.35 -11.62 -8.66
N PRO A 79 16.30 -11.10 -7.91
CA PRO A 79 16.81 -11.59 -6.64
C PRO A 79 15.75 -11.51 -5.52
N VAL A 80 15.86 -12.38 -4.50
CA VAL A 80 14.92 -12.42 -3.36
C VAL A 80 14.87 -11.09 -2.60
N SER A 81 15.95 -10.30 -2.62
CA SER A 81 15.98 -8.95 -2.04
C SER A 81 14.88 -8.01 -2.57
N ARG A 82 14.29 -8.29 -3.74
CA ARG A 82 13.20 -7.48 -4.28
C ARG A 82 11.98 -7.41 -3.34
N TYR A 83 11.73 -8.47 -2.57
CA TYR A 83 10.69 -8.41 -1.54
C TYR A 83 11.01 -7.35 -0.48
N ASP A 84 12.26 -7.26 -0.03
CA ASP A 84 12.68 -6.24 0.94
C ASP A 84 12.69 -4.85 0.31
N ASP A 85 13.21 -4.70 -0.91
CA ASP A 85 13.32 -3.42 -1.61
C ASP A 85 11.93 -2.77 -1.80
N VAL A 86 10.95 -3.54 -2.29
CA VAL A 86 9.63 -3.02 -2.60
C VAL A 86 8.75 -2.96 -1.36
N ASN A 87 8.68 -4.05 -0.58
CA ASN A 87 7.69 -4.15 0.49
C ASN A 87 8.16 -3.46 1.77
N VAL A 88 9.45 -3.55 2.12
CA VAL A 88 9.97 -3.01 3.38
C VAL A 88 10.52 -1.60 3.16
N GLU A 89 11.49 -1.42 2.27
CA GLU A 89 12.07 -0.10 2.01
C GLU A 89 11.07 0.83 1.33
N GLY A 90 10.20 0.28 0.45
CA GLY A 90 9.06 1.02 -0.09
C GLY A 90 8.13 1.55 1.00
N ALA A 91 7.80 0.73 2.03
CA ALA A 91 6.99 1.17 3.16
C ALA A 91 7.68 2.29 3.97
N ARG A 92 9.02 2.22 4.19
CA ARG A 92 9.80 3.29 4.85
C ARG A 92 9.67 4.61 4.08
N LYS A 93 9.93 4.57 2.78
CA LYS A 93 9.86 5.75 1.92
C LYS A 93 8.46 6.35 1.83
N ILE A 94 7.42 5.50 1.81
CA ILE A 94 6.02 5.94 1.90
C ILE A 94 5.75 6.66 3.23
N CYS A 95 6.19 6.12 4.36
CA CYS A 95 6.05 6.75 5.66
C CYS A 95 6.80 8.09 5.74
N ASP A 96 8.02 8.17 5.17
CA ASP A 96 8.80 9.41 5.09
C ASP A 96 8.09 10.46 4.22
N ALA A 97 7.54 10.05 3.08
CA ALA A 97 6.72 10.92 2.26
C ALA A 97 5.46 11.39 3.00
N ALA A 98 4.80 10.48 3.73
CA ALA A 98 3.60 10.82 4.51
C ALA A 98 3.91 11.85 5.61
N ARG A 99 5.06 11.75 6.29
CA ARG A 99 5.53 12.77 7.25
C ARG A 99 5.75 14.12 6.57
N ARG A 100 6.53 14.13 5.49
CA ARG A 100 6.92 15.35 4.75
C ARG A 100 5.72 16.05 4.11
N LEU A 101 4.77 15.30 3.57
CA LEU A 101 3.59 15.81 2.86
C LEU A 101 2.36 15.97 3.77
N ASN A 102 2.51 15.69 5.08
CA ASN A 102 1.45 15.77 6.07
C ASN A 102 0.20 14.92 5.72
N ILE A 103 0.44 13.73 5.20
CA ILE A 103 -0.60 12.71 4.99
C ILE A 103 -0.97 12.14 6.35
N LYS A 104 -2.25 12.12 6.69
CA LYS A 104 -2.73 11.77 8.03
C LYS A 104 -3.39 10.40 8.12
N GLN A 105 -3.75 9.81 6.99
CA GLN A 105 -4.40 8.49 6.97
C GLN A 105 -3.70 7.56 5.99
N ILE A 106 -3.33 6.38 6.49
CA ILE A 106 -2.78 5.30 5.67
C ILE A 106 -3.66 4.05 5.83
N ILE A 107 -4.01 3.44 4.70
CA ILE A 107 -4.62 2.12 4.62
C ILE A 107 -3.60 1.22 3.94
N PHE A 108 -3.13 0.21 4.65
CA PHE A 108 -2.12 -0.73 4.15
C PHE A 108 -2.73 -2.12 3.94
N THR A 109 -2.58 -2.66 2.74
CA THR A 109 -2.96 -4.02 2.43
C THR A 109 -1.79 -4.96 2.71
N SER A 110 -1.89 -5.66 3.84
CA SER A 110 -1.03 -6.77 4.24
C SER A 110 -1.54 -8.09 3.64
N SER A 111 -1.42 -9.20 4.35
CA SER A 111 -1.89 -10.51 3.91
C SER A 111 -2.03 -11.45 5.11
N VAL A 112 -2.92 -12.45 5.02
CA VAL A 112 -2.94 -13.60 5.95
C VAL A 112 -1.65 -14.42 5.90
N ALA A 113 -0.80 -14.24 4.87
CA ALA A 113 0.52 -14.89 4.78
C ALA A 113 1.42 -14.59 5.99
N VAL A 114 1.14 -13.53 6.75
CA VAL A 114 1.84 -13.22 8.00
C VAL A 114 1.63 -14.29 9.08
N TYR A 115 0.51 -15.02 9.04
CA TYR A 115 0.20 -16.09 9.97
C TYR A 115 0.78 -17.46 9.59
N GLY A 116 1.24 -17.62 8.33
CA GLY A 116 1.73 -18.91 7.84
C GLY A 116 0.64 -19.97 7.81
N PHE A 117 0.97 -21.15 8.34
CA PHE A 117 0.03 -22.28 8.45
C PHE A 117 -0.77 -22.21 9.75
N ALA A 118 -1.56 -21.17 9.90
CA ALA A 118 -2.39 -20.94 11.08
C ALA A 118 -3.59 -21.91 11.13
N PRO A 119 -4.11 -22.22 12.34
CA PRO A 119 -5.36 -22.98 12.49
C PRO A 119 -6.53 -22.29 11.76
N PRO A 120 -7.58 -23.04 11.38
CA PRO A 120 -8.83 -22.46 10.91
C PRO A 120 -9.38 -21.43 11.90
N GLU A 121 -10.07 -20.41 11.37
CA GLU A 121 -10.70 -19.34 12.17
C GLU A 121 -9.71 -18.42 12.91
N THR A 122 -8.42 -18.43 12.52
CA THR A 122 -7.45 -17.45 13.02
C THR A 122 -7.88 -16.03 12.64
N ASP A 123 -8.02 -15.18 13.63
CA ASP A 123 -8.35 -13.76 13.49
C ASP A 123 -7.09 -12.86 13.54
N GLU A 124 -7.29 -11.54 13.68
CA GLU A 124 -6.22 -10.56 13.69
C GLU A 124 -5.30 -10.65 14.92
N THR A 125 -5.67 -11.42 15.95
CA THR A 125 -4.87 -11.68 17.16
C THR A 125 -3.98 -12.91 17.01
N GLY A 126 -4.11 -13.64 15.89
CA GLY A 126 -3.34 -14.84 15.61
C GLY A 126 -1.83 -14.63 15.68
N GLU A 127 -1.11 -15.70 16.05
CA GLU A 127 0.34 -15.69 16.13
C GLU A 127 0.96 -15.40 14.75
N ILE A 128 1.95 -14.52 14.71
CA ILE A 128 2.72 -14.23 13.50
C ILE A 128 3.75 -15.34 13.30
N ASN A 129 3.57 -16.11 12.22
CA ASN A 129 4.41 -17.27 11.91
C ASN A 129 4.58 -17.47 10.40
N TYR A 130 5.02 -16.41 9.69
CA TYR A 130 5.21 -16.47 8.25
C TYR A 130 6.20 -17.55 7.82
N PHE A 131 5.94 -18.20 6.68
CA PHE A 131 6.77 -19.28 6.15
C PHE A 131 7.57 -18.90 4.89
N ASN A 132 7.29 -17.75 4.29
CA ASN A 132 7.95 -17.27 3.08
C ASN A 132 8.34 -15.78 3.19
N ASP A 133 9.18 -15.30 2.25
CA ASP A 133 9.64 -13.92 2.22
C ASP A 133 8.51 -12.91 1.99
N TYR A 134 7.47 -13.29 1.26
CA TYR A 134 6.30 -12.43 1.10
C TYR A 134 5.62 -12.15 2.44
N GLY A 135 5.26 -13.19 3.20
CA GLY A 135 4.67 -13.03 4.54
C GLY A 135 5.57 -12.27 5.50
N ARG A 136 6.88 -12.58 5.49
CA ARG A 136 7.90 -11.88 6.28
C ARG A 136 7.91 -10.39 5.97
N THR A 137 8.02 -10.00 4.72
CA THR A 137 8.14 -8.60 4.32
C THR A 137 6.83 -7.83 4.49
N LYS A 138 5.67 -8.47 4.34
CA LYS A 138 4.37 -7.87 4.67
C LYS A 138 4.28 -7.56 6.17
N PHE A 139 4.71 -8.47 7.04
CA PHE A 139 4.75 -8.22 8.48
C PHE A 139 5.74 -7.11 8.87
N LEU A 140 6.93 -7.08 8.28
CA LEU A 140 7.90 -6.00 8.50
C LEU A 140 7.32 -4.64 8.08
N ALA A 141 6.63 -4.58 6.95
CA ALA A 141 5.95 -3.37 6.51
C ALA A 141 4.83 -2.93 7.48
N GLU A 142 4.04 -3.87 8.04
CA GLU A 142 3.07 -3.53 9.09
C GLU A 142 3.71 -2.80 10.26
N ASN A 143 4.88 -3.27 10.72
CA ASN A 143 5.57 -2.64 11.84
C ASN A 143 6.03 -1.22 11.50
N ILE A 144 6.53 -0.99 10.29
CA ILE A 144 6.92 0.35 9.82
C ILE A 144 5.71 1.30 9.82
N TYR A 145 4.54 0.86 9.34
CA TYR A 145 3.33 1.68 9.38
C TYR A 145 2.81 1.91 10.80
N LYS A 146 2.94 0.91 11.70
CA LYS A 146 2.60 1.07 13.11
C LYS A 146 3.50 2.10 13.79
N GLU A 147 4.81 2.06 13.54
CA GLU A 147 5.77 3.06 14.04
C GLU A 147 5.38 4.47 13.57
N TRP A 148 5.08 4.64 12.26
CA TRP A 148 4.60 5.90 11.73
C TRP A 148 3.34 6.39 12.44
N PHE A 149 2.37 5.52 12.70
CA PHE A 149 1.14 5.87 13.40
C PHE A 149 1.42 6.31 14.85
N LEU A 150 2.27 5.56 15.58
CA LEU A 150 2.58 5.81 16.98
C LEU A 150 3.34 7.12 17.24
N GLU A 151 3.95 7.73 16.23
CA GLU A 151 4.59 9.05 16.37
C GLU A 151 3.61 10.19 16.64
N ASP A 152 2.35 10.06 16.19
CA ASP A 152 1.31 11.09 16.34
C ASP A 152 -0.10 10.46 16.27
N PRO A 153 -0.46 9.60 17.24
CA PRO A 153 -1.72 8.84 17.19
C PRO A 153 -2.97 9.71 17.33
N GLU A 154 -2.83 10.93 17.85
CA GLU A 154 -3.93 11.88 17.98
C GLU A 154 -4.36 12.48 16.63
N SER A 155 -3.43 12.58 15.67
CA SER A 155 -3.70 13.19 14.36
C SER A 155 -3.63 12.22 13.19
N ARG A 156 -3.04 11.03 13.37
CA ARG A 156 -2.87 10.02 12.33
C ARG A 156 -3.86 8.86 12.49
N SER A 157 -4.16 8.20 11.39
CA SER A 157 -4.98 6.99 11.35
C SER A 157 -4.29 5.93 10.51
N LEU A 158 -4.25 4.71 11.01
CA LEU A 158 -3.72 3.54 10.31
C LEU A 158 -4.76 2.43 10.28
N THR A 159 -5.01 1.89 9.09
CA THR A 159 -5.78 0.66 8.91
C THR A 159 -4.90 -0.37 8.22
N ILE A 160 -4.74 -1.54 8.83
CA ILE A 160 -4.05 -2.68 8.24
C ILE A 160 -5.10 -3.71 7.87
N VAL A 161 -5.12 -4.12 6.59
CA VAL A 161 -6.04 -5.14 6.08
C VAL A 161 -5.22 -6.38 5.74
N ARG A 162 -5.60 -7.54 6.28
CA ARG A 162 -4.96 -8.84 6.00
C ARG A 162 -5.93 -9.71 5.20
N PRO A 163 -6.04 -9.51 3.88
CA PRO A 163 -6.94 -10.31 3.07
C PRO A 163 -6.45 -11.75 2.96
N THR A 164 -7.40 -12.65 2.79
CA THR A 164 -7.17 -14.02 2.31
C THR A 164 -6.91 -14.01 0.80
N VAL A 165 -7.07 -15.15 0.12
CA VAL A 165 -6.95 -15.20 -1.35
C VAL A 165 -8.01 -14.28 -1.97
N ILE A 166 -7.54 -13.32 -2.76
CA ILE A 166 -8.40 -12.41 -3.51
C ILE A 166 -8.58 -12.96 -4.91
N PHE A 167 -9.82 -13.13 -5.34
CA PHE A 167 -10.19 -13.65 -6.65
C PHE A 167 -11.37 -12.87 -7.23
N GLY A 168 -11.53 -12.92 -8.54
CA GLY A 168 -12.63 -12.22 -9.25
C GLY A 168 -12.30 -12.03 -10.72
N GLU A 169 -13.18 -11.31 -11.44
CA GLU A 169 -13.02 -10.88 -12.83
C GLU A 169 -12.43 -9.47 -12.92
#